data_fc1a2b866c0a9d0f7462072f644094d6
#
_entry.id   fc1a2b866c0a9d0f7462072f644094d6
#
_cell.length_a   1.000
_cell.length_b   1.000
_cell.length_c   1.000
_cell.angle_alpha   90.00
_cell.angle_beta   90.00
_cell.angle_gamma   90.00
#
_symmetry.space_group_name_H-M   'P 1'
#
loop_
_entity.id
_entity.type
_entity.pdbx_description
1 polymer ?
#
loop_
_entity_poly.entity_id
_entity_poly.type
_entity_poly.pdbx_seq_one_letter_code
_entity_poly.pdbx_strand_id
1 'polypeptide(L)'
;MLMVIFKLSLAIVLSSVAICSVRAENGIASFYSGGDTASGEVTGATGLTAAHRTLPFGTNVLVTNVGNGKIVVVRITDRGPYRRGRIIDVSRAAARVLDIIGSGTAMVSVVRR
;
A
#
# COMPACT_ATOMS: atom_id res chain seq x y z
N MET A 1 -58.38 -15.80 -27.32
CA MET A 1 -57.02 -16.31 -27.30
C MET A 1 -56.15 -15.36 -26.48
N LEU A 2 -55.92 -15.75 -25.25
CA LEU A 2 -55.19 -14.90 -24.31
C LEU A 2 -53.70 -15.14 -24.54
N MET A 3 -53.03 -14.15 -25.15
CA MET A 3 -51.57 -14.16 -25.13
C MET A 3 -51.14 -13.61 -23.78
N VAL A 4 -50.74 -14.48 -22.91
CA VAL A 4 -50.05 -14.10 -21.67
C VAL A 4 -48.63 -13.75 -22.05
N ILE A 5 -48.40 -12.44 -22.21
CA ILE A 5 -47.03 -11.98 -22.32
C ILE A 5 -46.46 -11.96 -20.91
N PHE A 6 -45.70 -12.96 -20.58
CA PHE A 6 -44.79 -12.91 -19.44
C PHE A 6 -43.72 -11.90 -19.78
N LYS A 7 -43.97 -10.64 -19.42
CA LYS A 7 -42.86 -9.75 -19.24
C LYS A 7 -42.07 -10.29 -18.04
N LEU A 8 -41.05 -11.08 -18.33
CA LEU A 8 -40.01 -11.29 -17.37
C LEU A 8 -39.35 -9.95 -17.16
N SER A 9 -39.84 -9.20 -16.19
CA SER A 9 -39.08 -8.14 -15.58
C SER A 9 -37.92 -8.82 -14.91
N LEU A 10 -36.83 -8.99 -15.63
CA LEU A 10 -35.56 -9.21 -15.00
C LEU A 10 -35.25 -7.91 -14.25
N ALA A 11 -35.79 -7.79 -13.04
CA ALA A 11 -35.26 -6.85 -12.11
C ALA A 11 -33.82 -7.31 -11.85
N ILE A 12 -32.91 -6.82 -12.66
CA ILE A 12 -31.50 -6.82 -12.29
C ILE A 12 -31.47 -5.94 -11.07
N VAL A 13 -31.58 -6.55 -9.91
CA VAL A 13 -31.15 -5.95 -8.69
C VAL A 13 -29.64 -5.85 -8.88
N LEU A 14 -29.22 -4.74 -9.48
CA LEU A 14 -27.89 -4.25 -9.28
C LEU A 14 -27.82 -3.96 -7.81
N SER A 15 -27.57 -4.99 -7.01
CA SER A 15 -26.96 -4.79 -5.73
C SER A 15 -25.67 -4.07 -6.08
N SER A 16 -25.63 -2.77 -5.84
CA SER A 16 -24.38 -2.06 -5.82
C SER A 16 -23.56 -2.69 -4.70
N VAL A 17 -22.92 -3.79 -5.03
CA VAL A 17 -21.77 -4.24 -4.27
C VAL A 17 -20.85 -3.04 -4.41
N ALA A 18 -20.75 -2.23 -3.35
CA ALA A 18 -19.67 -1.28 -3.23
C ALA A 18 -18.41 -2.13 -3.29
N ILE A 19 -17.92 -2.35 -4.51
CA ILE A 19 -16.61 -2.91 -4.72
C ILE A 19 -15.69 -1.85 -4.17
N CYS A 20 -15.30 -2.01 -2.90
CA CYS A 20 -14.19 -1.31 -2.33
C CYS A 20 -12.99 -1.75 -3.17
N SER A 21 -12.75 -1.04 -4.28
CA SER A 21 -11.57 -1.29 -5.08
C SER A 21 -10.39 -0.82 -4.26
N VAL A 22 -9.72 -1.77 -3.62
CA VAL A 22 -8.44 -1.55 -2.97
C VAL A 22 -7.47 -1.19 -4.08
N ARG A 23 -7.14 0.09 -4.20
CA ARG A 23 -6.19 0.55 -5.19
C ARG A 23 -4.78 0.25 -4.71
N ALA A 24 -4.06 -0.57 -5.46
CA ALA A 24 -2.64 -0.72 -5.31
C ALA A 24 -1.93 0.46 -5.96
N GLU A 25 -1.00 1.08 -5.23
CA GLU A 25 -0.06 2.05 -5.78
C GLU A 25 1.22 1.30 -6.13
N ASN A 26 1.68 1.42 -7.37
CA ASN A 26 2.89 0.75 -7.84
C ASN A 26 3.98 1.78 -8.07
N GLY A 27 5.18 1.47 -7.63
CA GLY A 27 6.33 2.35 -7.82
C GLY A 27 7.56 1.84 -7.07
N ILE A 28 8.57 2.68 -6.99
CA ILE A 28 9.85 2.32 -6.38
C ILE A 28 9.79 2.58 -4.88
N ALA A 29 10.17 1.58 -4.10
CA ALA A 29 10.47 1.71 -2.68
C ALA A 29 11.98 1.94 -2.47
N SER A 30 12.29 2.75 -1.51
CA SER A 30 13.62 2.89 -0.92
C SER A 30 13.54 2.68 0.58
N PHE A 31 14.65 2.79 1.29
CA PHE A 31 14.64 2.67 2.75
C PHE A 31 15.53 3.70 3.42
N TYR A 32 15.24 3.97 4.69
CA TYR A 32 16.00 4.90 5.53
C TYR A 32 16.54 4.20 6.77
N SER A 33 17.53 4.80 7.42
CA SER A 33 18.24 4.16 8.54
C SER A 33 17.78 4.60 9.93
N GLY A 34 16.74 5.42 10.04
CA GLY A 34 16.17 5.89 11.31
C GLY A 34 16.31 7.39 11.51
N GLY A 35 15.77 7.90 12.59
CA GLY A 35 15.74 9.31 12.96
C GLY A 35 14.35 9.79 13.37
N ASP A 36 14.23 11.11 13.65
CA ASP A 36 12.94 11.72 13.96
C ASP A 36 12.06 11.79 12.72
N THR A 37 10.77 11.51 12.89
CA THR A 37 9.79 11.51 11.83
C THR A 37 8.83 12.69 11.94
N ALA A 38 8.12 13.00 10.86
CA ALA A 38 7.14 14.08 10.84
C ALA A 38 5.95 13.84 11.80
N SER A 39 5.68 12.59 12.18
CA SER A 39 4.69 12.24 13.19
C SER A 39 5.16 12.51 14.63
N GLY A 40 6.43 12.88 14.83
CA GLY A 40 7.06 12.98 16.14
C GLY A 40 7.51 11.65 16.73
N GLU A 41 7.32 10.55 16.02
CA GLU A 41 7.75 9.23 16.43
C GLU A 41 9.21 9.00 16.04
N VAL A 42 10.02 8.50 16.98
CA VAL A 42 11.40 8.11 16.69
C VAL A 42 11.41 6.76 16.02
N THR A 43 11.93 6.71 14.79
CA THR A 43 12.02 5.44 14.04
C THR A 43 13.29 4.69 14.41
N GLY A 44 13.13 3.57 15.08
CA GLY A 44 14.21 2.63 15.34
C GLY A 44 14.51 1.72 14.14
N ALA A 45 15.70 1.14 14.10
CA ALA A 45 16.11 0.19 13.07
C ALA A 45 15.26 -1.09 13.05
N THR A 46 14.53 -1.39 14.11
CA THR A 46 13.69 -2.58 14.30
C THR A 46 12.21 -2.36 14.03
N GLY A 47 11.75 -1.11 13.95
CA GLY A 47 10.34 -0.80 13.71
C GLY A 47 9.94 -1.01 12.24
N LEU A 48 8.74 -1.56 12.03
CA LEU A 48 8.17 -1.72 10.69
C LEU A 48 7.34 -0.49 10.35
N THR A 49 8.00 0.54 9.88
CA THR A 49 7.43 1.86 9.56
C THR A 49 7.83 2.33 8.17
N ALA A 50 7.16 3.35 7.68
CA ALA A 50 7.48 3.94 6.39
C ALA A 50 7.05 5.41 6.30
N ALA A 51 7.67 6.11 5.35
CA ALA A 51 7.25 7.42 4.88
C ALA A 51 6.39 7.27 3.63
N HIS A 52 5.31 8.03 3.56
CA HIS A 52 4.43 8.16 2.40
C HIS A 52 3.99 9.62 2.25
N ARG A 53 3.77 10.07 1.00
CA ARG A 53 3.49 11.48 0.74
C ARG A 53 2.17 11.97 1.31
N THR A 54 1.14 11.13 1.29
CA THR A 54 -0.24 11.57 1.53
C THR A 54 -1.02 10.74 2.52
N LEU A 55 -0.69 9.47 2.73
CA LEU A 55 -1.44 8.62 3.65
C LEU A 55 -1.35 9.15 5.09
N PRO A 56 -2.45 9.17 5.84
CA PRO A 56 -2.43 9.62 7.22
C PRO A 56 -1.44 8.85 8.08
N PHE A 57 -0.81 9.53 9.03
CA PHE A 57 0.03 8.87 10.03
C PHE A 57 -0.76 7.81 10.79
N GLY A 58 -0.14 6.67 11.04
CA GLY A 58 -0.77 5.52 11.66
C GLY A 58 -1.46 4.57 10.67
N THR A 59 -1.55 4.92 9.39
CA THR A 59 -2.10 4.03 8.36
C THR A 59 -1.19 2.82 8.20
N ASN A 60 -1.77 1.63 8.23
CA ASN A 60 -1.08 0.40 7.89
C ASN A 60 -1.21 0.10 6.40
N VAL A 61 -0.11 -0.25 5.77
CA VAL A 61 -0.08 -0.64 4.36
C VAL A 61 0.65 -1.96 4.17
N LEU A 62 0.17 -2.74 3.22
CA LEU A 62 0.83 -3.95 2.76
C LEU A 62 1.75 -3.59 1.61
N VAL A 63 3.03 -3.83 1.78
CA VAL A 63 4.05 -3.60 0.75
C VAL A 63 4.51 -4.95 0.22
N THR A 64 4.40 -5.12 -1.09
CA THR A 64 4.84 -6.33 -1.80
C THR A 64 6.00 -5.98 -2.70
N ASN A 65 7.12 -6.67 -2.55
CA ASN A 65 8.21 -6.62 -3.51
C ASN A 65 7.81 -7.44 -4.74
N VAL A 66 7.58 -6.76 -5.85
CA VAL A 66 7.08 -7.40 -7.07
C VAL A 66 8.10 -8.39 -7.65
N GLY A 67 9.40 -8.14 -7.46
CA GLY A 67 10.46 -8.97 -8.00
C GLY A 67 10.64 -10.32 -7.32
N ASN A 68 10.39 -10.41 -6.00
CA ASN A 68 10.59 -11.64 -5.22
C ASN A 68 9.34 -12.14 -4.49
N GLY A 69 8.24 -11.39 -4.52
CA GLY A 69 6.98 -11.75 -3.87
C GLY A 69 6.95 -11.58 -2.35
N LYS A 70 8.03 -11.09 -1.73
CA LYS A 70 8.06 -10.86 -0.29
C LYS A 70 7.17 -9.70 0.10
N ILE A 71 6.51 -9.82 1.24
CA ILE A 71 5.52 -8.86 1.74
C ILE A 71 5.87 -8.43 3.16
N VAL A 72 5.50 -7.18 3.49
CA VAL A 72 5.59 -6.64 4.84
C VAL A 72 4.46 -5.65 5.07
N VAL A 73 3.92 -5.62 6.28
CA VAL A 73 3.00 -4.57 6.71
C VAL A 73 3.79 -3.51 7.46
N VAL A 74 3.67 -2.27 7.01
CA VAL A 74 4.33 -1.12 7.65
C VAL A 74 3.32 -0.08 8.05
N ARG A 75 3.63 0.71 9.07
CA ARG A 75 2.82 1.82 9.54
C ARG A 75 3.42 3.13 9.05
N ILE A 76 2.60 4.00 8.49
CA ILE A 76 3.03 5.31 7.98
C ILE A 76 3.28 6.23 9.17
N THR A 77 4.50 6.78 9.26
CA THR A 77 4.94 7.66 10.35
C THR A 77 5.62 8.93 9.87
N ASP A 78 5.86 9.07 8.57
CA ASP A 78 6.61 10.18 8.02
C ASP A 78 6.11 10.57 6.62
N ARG A 79 6.62 11.70 6.10
CA ARG A 79 6.32 12.23 4.78
C ARG A 79 7.51 12.04 3.84
N GLY A 80 7.20 11.83 2.58
CA GLY A 80 8.13 11.50 1.51
C GLY A 80 7.88 10.09 1.00
N PRO A 81 8.72 9.60 0.10
CA PRO A 81 9.83 10.27 -0.59
C PRO A 81 9.36 11.27 -1.66
N TYR A 82 10.21 12.22 -2.02
CA TYR A 82 9.89 13.25 -3.02
C TYR A 82 10.67 13.08 -4.33
N ARG A 83 11.40 12.00 -4.47
CA ARG A 83 12.05 11.64 -5.73
C ARG A 83 11.04 11.05 -6.71
N ARG A 84 11.19 11.42 -7.98
CA ARG A 84 10.36 10.93 -9.05
C ARG A 84 10.38 9.40 -9.13
N GLY A 85 9.20 8.78 -9.21
CA GLY A 85 9.03 7.33 -9.30
C GLY A 85 9.10 6.59 -7.96
N ARG A 86 9.55 7.24 -6.89
CA ARG A 86 9.54 6.68 -5.54
C ARG A 86 8.23 7.00 -4.82
N ILE A 87 7.61 5.98 -4.26
CA ILE A 87 6.29 6.10 -3.66
C ILE A 87 6.30 5.84 -2.15
N ILE A 88 7.28 5.11 -1.66
CA ILE A 88 7.38 4.76 -0.25
C ILE A 88 8.85 4.63 0.15
N ASP A 89 9.14 5.04 1.37
CA ASP A 89 10.46 4.93 1.97
C ASP A 89 10.30 4.13 3.27
N VAL A 90 10.71 2.87 3.24
CA VAL A 90 10.47 1.95 4.35
C VAL A 90 11.62 1.97 5.35
N SER A 91 11.33 1.57 6.59
CA SER A 91 12.37 1.40 7.60
C SER A 91 13.36 0.31 7.20
N ARG A 92 14.53 0.34 7.81
CA ARG A 92 15.56 -0.69 7.56
C ARG A 92 15.07 -2.09 7.90
N ALA A 93 14.30 -2.25 8.97
CA ALA A 93 13.71 -3.53 9.35
C ALA A 93 12.75 -4.04 8.26
N ALA A 94 11.90 -3.18 7.73
CA ALA A 94 11.00 -3.53 6.62
C ALA A 94 11.80 -3.86 5.34
N ALA A 95 12.86 -3.11 5.06
CA ALA A 95 13.73 -3.38 3.92
C ALA A 95 14.40 -4.76 3.99
N ARG A 96 14.75 -5.21 5.18
CA ARG A 96 15.26 -6.58 5.39
C ARG A 96 14.19 -7.63 5.07
N VAL A 97 12.97 -7.43 5.51
CA VAL A 97 11.86 -8.35 5.21
C VAL A 97 11.61 -8.43 3.71
N LEU A 98 11.66 -7.30 3.02
CA LEU A 98 11.48 -7.22 1.56
C LEU A 98 12.71 -7.67 0.76
N ASP A 99 13.85 -7.88 1.44
CA ASP A 99 15.13 -8.23 0.83
C ASP A 99 15.62 -7.18 -0.20
N ILE A 100 15.62 -5.91 0.20
CA ILE A 100 16.06 -4.78 -0.64
C ILE A 100 17.28 -4.05 -0.08
N ILE A 101 17.87 -4.52 1.02
CA ILE A 101 19.06 -3.87 1.60
C ILE A 101 20.21 -3.82 0.60
N GLY A 102 20.47 -4.92 -0.10
CA GLY A 102 21.58 -4.98 -1.07
C GLY A 102 21.35 -4.13 -2.32
N SER A 103 20.13 -4.09 -2.83
CA SER A 103 19.77 -3.31 -4.02
C SER A 103 19.50 -1.84 -3.72
N GLY A 104 19.13 -1.51 -2.48
CA GLY A 104 18.75 -0.17 -2.06
C GLY A 104 17.34 0.25 -2.46
N THR A 105 16.81 -0.29 -3.53
CA THR A 105 15.48 -0.01 -4.06
C THR A 105 14.85 -1.26 -4.67
N ALA A 106 13.53 -1.25 -4.80
CA ALA A 106 12.80 -2.28 -5.52
C ALA A 106 11.47 -1.73 -6.04
N MET A 107 10.95 -2.34 -7.09
CA MET A 107 9.59 -2.12 -7.52
C MET A 107 8.64 -2.80 -6.53
N VAL A 108 7.69 -2.05 -6.00
CA VAL A 108 6.72 -2.55 -5.02
C VAL A 108 5.29 -2.20 -5.39
N SER A 109 4.38 -2.94 -4.80
CA SER A 109 2.95 -2.61 -4.76
C SER A 109 2.59 -2.26 -3.32
N VAL A 110 1.89 -1.15 -3.13
CA VAL A 110 1.45 -0.66 -1.81
C VAL A 110 -0.06 -0.65 -1.76
N VAL A 111 -0.62 -1.36 -0.79
CA VAL A 111 -2.06 -1.49 -0.59
C VAL A 111 -2.40 -1.07 0.82
N ARG A 112 -3.33 -0.12 0.96
CA ARG A 112 -3.85 0.28 2.26
C ARG A 112 -4.62 -0.87 2.89
N ARG A 113 -4.30 -1.15 4.13
CA ARG A 113 -4.91 -2.23 4.90
C ARG A 113 -6.06 -1.73 5.78
#